data_9e1ee4883317c6029003e18a20823499
#
_entry.id   9e1ee4883317c6029003e18a20823499
#
_cell.length_a   1.000
_cell.length_b   1.000
_cell.length_c   1.000
_cell.angle_alpha   90.00
_cell.angle_beta   90.00
_cell.angle_gamma   90.00
#
_symmetry.space_group_name_H-M   'P 1'
#
loop_
_entity.id
_entity.type
_entity.pdbx_description
1 polymer ?
#
loop_
_entity_poly.entity_id
_entity_poly.type
_entity_poly.pdbx_seq_one_letter_code
_entity_poly.pdbx_strand_id
1 'polypeptide(L)'
;MMKKSALVIGLLMLTGLVLTACGADTGAVGLEPNEVVFDVNVIEIKGATDGIEAPSIDPASLSTGYKFSPPGEYDADNSAKWQVSSYMFSPAAFVVGQGDAVTLRTFVLNGDNHATWLEAPDGSRVSGTDEIMNRGRQYEVRFEADQPGYYTWKCADHNPTMSAQILVLPTEG
;
A
#
# COMPACT_ATOMS: atom_id res chain seq x y z
N MET A 1 88.85 49.04 8.82
CA MET A 1 87.68 49.00 9.71
C MET A 1 86.48 48.52 8.89
N MET A 2 86.11 47.28 9.06
CA MET A 2 85.03 46.64 8.31
C MET A 2 83.75 46.68 9.13
N LYS A 3 82.72 47.33 8.60
CA LYS A 3 81.39 47.29 9.17
C LYS A 3 80.59 46.07 8.58
N LYS A 4 80.23 45.12 9.43
CA LYS A 4 79.41 44.03 9.10
C LYS A 4 77.92 44.43 9.13
N SER A 5 77.26 44.36 7.98
CA SER A 5 75.82 44.56 7.91
C SER A 5 75.14 43.18 8.07
N ALA A 6 74.26 43.11 9.07
CA ALA A 6 73.45 41.90 9.31
C ALA A 6 72.18 41.99 8.47
N LEU A 7 71.96 40.96 7.64
CA LEU A 7 70.75 40.78 6.82
C LEU A 7 69.73 40.01 7.67
N VAL A 8 68.59 40.64 8.01
CA VAL A 8 67.48 39.99 8.69
C VAL A 8 66.55 39.48 7.62
N ILE A 9 66.48 38.16 7.48
CA ILE A 9 65.54 37.44 6.59
C ILE A 9 64.26 37.24 7.38
N GLY A 10 63.20 38.00 7.06
CA GLY A 10 61.86 37.82 7.59
C GLY A 10 61.19 36.61 6.92
N LEU A 11 60.95 35.57 7.70
CA LEU A 11 60.20 34.39 7.30
C LEU A 11 58.70 34.71 7.38
N LEU A 12 58.06 34.95 6.24
CA LEU A 12 56.61 35.06 6.14
C LEU A 12 56.01 33.69 6.22
N MET A 13 55.42 33.30 7.34
CA MET A 13 54.57 32.14 7.45
C MET A 13 53.21 32.44 6.82
N LEU A 14 52.99 31.86 5.64
CA LEU A 14 51.69 31.86 4.95
C LEU A 14 50.87 30.71 5.57
N THR A 15 50.00 31.01 6.54
CA THR A 15 49.02 30.06 7.08
C THR A 15 47.92 29.84 6.04
N GLY A 16 48.05 28.77 5.29
CA GLY A 16 46.98 28.29 4.40
C GLY A 16 45.79 27.84 5.22
N LEU A 17 44.68 28.58 5.12
CA LEU A 17 43.38 28.18 5.67
C LEU A 17 42.83 27.08 4.78
N VAL A 18 42.98 25.84 5.19
CA VAL A 18 42.30 24.70 4.52
C VAL A 18 40.82 24.76 4.91
N LEU A 19 40.00 25.35 4.04
CA LEU A 19 38.55 25.17 4.10
C LEU A 19 38.25 23.72 3.73
N THR A 20 38.10 22.84 4.72
CA THR A 20 37.41 21.57 4.55
C THR A 20 35.96 21.88 4.28
N ALA A 21 35.56 21.91 2.99
CA ALA A 21 34.19 21.80 2.62
C ALA A 21 33.68 20.45 3.15
N CYS A 22 32.86 20.49 4.21
CA CYS A 22 31.99 19.37 4.51
C CYS A 22 31.06 19.22 3.30
N GLY A 23 31.43 18.39 2.34
CA GLY A 23 30.49 17.85 1.40
C GLY A 23 29.46 17.10 2.24
N ALA A 24 28.24 17.65 2.31
CA ALA A 24 27.12 16.84 2.72
C ALA A 24 27.03 15.74 1.67
N ASP A 25 27.52 14.58 2.03
CA ASP A 25 27.20 13.36 1.32
C ASP A 25 25.69 13.19 1.48
N THR A 26 24.93 13.72 0.53
CA THR A 26 23.55 13.33 0.31
C THR A 26 23.59 11.95 -0.34
N GLY A 27 24.17 11.01 0.37
CA GLY A 27 24.05 9.62 0.02
C GLY A 27 22.56 9.33 0.06
N ALA A 28 21.96 9.14 -1.11
CA ALA A 28 20.66 8.55 -1.20
C ALA A 28 20.71 7.30 -0.32
N VAL A 29 19.86 7.25 0.71
CA VAL A 29 19.70 6.04 1.51
C VAL A 29 19.01 5.07 0.59
N GLY A 30 19.78 4.33 -0.20
CA GLY A 30 19.26 3.20 -0.95
C GLY A 30 18.60 2.28 0.08
N LEU A 31 17.30 2.13 -0.02
CA LEU A 31 16.59 1.16 0.81
C LEU A 31 17.01 -0.22 0.28
N GLU A 32 17.81 -0.94 1.07
CA GLU A 32 18.08 -2.34 0.79
C GLU A 32 16.75 -3.10 0.85
N PRO A 33 16.53 -4.07 -0.06
CA PRO A 33 15.32 -4.89 -0.05
C PRO A 33 15.12 -5.58 1.30
N ASN A 34 13.92 -5.56 1.81
CA ASN A 34 13.54 -6.13 3.10
C ASN A 34 12.48 -7.22 2.94
N GLU A 35 12.39 -8.09 3.94
CA GLU A 35 11.20 -8.92 4.13
C GLU A 35 10.15 -8.13 4.90
N VAL A 36 8.97 -7.93 4.28
CA VAL A 36 7.89 -7.13 4.86
C VAL A 36 6.64 -8.01 4.99
N VAL A 37 6.05 -8.03 6.18
CA VAL A 37 4.83 -8.78 6.45
C VAL A 37 3.73 -7.82 6.88
N PHE A 38 2.59 -7.88 6.20
CA PHE A 38 1.39 -7.16 6.59
C PHE A 38 0.30 -8.13 7.05
N ASP A 39 -0.26 -7.85 8.21
CA ASP A 39 -1.45 -8.55 8.69
C ASP A 39 -2.71 -7.89 8.11
N VAL A 40 -3.51 -8.68 7.43
CA VAL A 40 -4.70 -8.21 6.72
C VAL A 40 -5.90 -9.05 7.15
N ASN A 41 -7.05 -8.41 7.32
CA ASN A 41 -8.32 -9.11 7.56
C ASN A 41 -9.24 -8.95 6.36
N VAL A 42 -9.96 -10.01 6.01
CA VAL A 42 -11.13 -9.92 5.14
C VAL A 42 -12.35 -9.76 6.03
N ILE A 43 -13.02 -8.61 5.91
CA ILE A 43 -14.16 -8.24 6.72
C ILE A 43 -15.37 -7.94 5.85
N GLU A 44 -16.56 -8.20 6.37
CA GLU A 44 -17.81 -7.76 5.77
C GLU A 44 -18.19 -6.39 6.33
N ILE A 45 -18.55 -5.47 5.43
CA ILE A 45 -19.13 -4.18 5.79
C ILE A 45 -20.60 -4.19 5.45
N LYS A 46 -21.42 -3.66 6.37
CA LYS A 46 -22.88 -3.62 6.22
C LYS A 46 -23.40 -2.22 6.52
N GLY A 47 -24.35 -1.79 5.69
CA GLY A 47 -25.13 -0.60 5.93
C GLY A 47 -26.62 -0.89 5.76
N ALA A 48 -27.44 -0.10 6.41
CA ALA A 48 -28.90 -0.18 6.26
C ALA A 48 -29.50 1.22 6.20
N THR A 49 -30.62 1.34 5.50
CA THR A 49 -31.39 2.59 5.35
C THR A 49 -32.66 2.51 6.17
N ASP A 50 -32.55 2.29 7.47
CA ASP A 50 -33.71 2.25 8.35
C ASP A 50 -34.10 3.65 8.79
N GLY A 51 -35.35 4.03 8.51
CA GLY A 51 -35.92 5.31 8.95
C GLY A 51 -35.42 6.55 8.21
N ILE A 52 -34.75 6.40 7.06
CA ILE A 52 -34.33 7.49 6.18
C ILE A 52 -35.04 7.38 4.82
N GLU A 53 -34.99 8.46 4.03
CA GLU A 53 -35.50 8.45 2.67
C GLU A 53 -34.82 7.39 1.80
N ALA A 54 -35.51 6.95 0.75
CA ALA A 54 -34.95 6.06 -0.24
C ALA A 54 -33.63 6.63 -0.80
N PRO A 55 -32.66 5.77 -1.18
CA PRO A 55 -31.41 6.23 -1.77
C PRO A 55 -31.64 7.12 -2.98
N SER A 56 -30.82 8.13 -3.18
CA SER A 56 -30.89 9.05 -4.33
C SER A 56 -30.55 8.39 -5.67
N ILE A 57 -29.98 7.19 -5.63
CA ILE A 57 -29.63 6.36 -6.81
C ILE A 57 -30.20 4.96 -6.62
N ASP A 58 -30.48 4.29 -7.74
CA ASP A 58 -30.81 2.86 -7.70
C ASP A 58 -29.60 2.06 -7.21
N PRO A 59 -29.69 1.36 -6.07
CA PRO A 59 -28.61 0.52 -5.57
C PRO A 59 -28.10 -0.51 -6.59
N ALA A 60 -28.96 -1.02 -7.46
CA ALA A 60 -28.56 -1.95 -8.51
C ALA A 60 -27.64 -1.33 -9.57
N SER A 61 -27.59 0.01 -9.65
CA SER A 61 -26.68 0.73 -10.54
C SER A 61 -25.26 0.88 -9.98
N LEU A 62 -25.05 0.54 -8.71
CA LEU A 62 -23.73 0.57 -8.08
C LEU A 62 -22.86 -0.59 -8.61
N SER A 63 -21.57 -0.53 -8.28
CA SER A 63 -20.62 -1.55 -8.73
C SER A 63 -21.02 -2.96 -8.27
N THR A 64 -20.54 -3.95 -8.99
CA THR A 64 -20.80 -5.39 -8.71
C THR A 64 -20.26 -5.85 -7.35
N GLY A 65 -19.39 -5.06 -6.71
CA GLY A 65 -18.83 -5.39 -5.39
C GLY A 65 -19.83 -5.30 -4.23
N TYR A 66 -21.03 -4.76 -4.46
CA TYR A 66 -22.06 -4.65 -3.44
C TYR A 66 -23.14 -5.71 -3.58
N LYS A 67 -23.66 -6.17 -2.44
CA LYS A 67 -24.87 -7.00 -2.37
C LYS A 67 -25.98 -6.20 -1.71
N PHE A 68 -27.14 -6.22 -2.32
CA PHE A 68 -28.33 -5.57 -1.82
C PHE A 68 -29.39 -6.60 -1.47
N SER A 69 -29.97 -6.47 -0.28
CA SER A 69 -31.14 -7.25 0.09
C SER A 69 -32.41 -6.48 -0.27
N PRO A 70 -33.39 -7.14 -0.86
CA PRO A 70 -34.66 -6.51 -1.15
C PRO A 70 -35.33 -5.95 0.10
N PRO A 71 -36.06 -4.83 0.02
CA PRO A 71 -36.74 -4.24 1.18
C PRO A 71 -37.63 -5.20 1.94
N GLY A 72 -38.31 -6.12 1.26
CA GLY A 72 -39.20 -7.10 1.86
C GLY A 72 -38.54 -8.14 2.76
N GLU A 73 -37.24 -8.30 2.69
CA GLU A 73 -36.52 -9.21 3.60
C GLU A 73 -36.38 -8.63 5.02
N TYR A 74 -36.46 -7.32 5.15
CA TYR A 74 -36.29 -6.63 6.42
C TYR A 74 -37.57 -6.05 6.95
N ASP A 75 -38.28 -5.36 6.11
CA ASP A 75 -39.48 -4.65 6.46
C ASP A 75 -40.35 -4.51 5.21
N ALA A 76 -41.30 -5.42 5.06
CA ALA A 76 -42.20 -5.42 3.92
C ALA A 76 -43.12 -4.17 3.90
N ASP A 77 -43.33 -3.55 5.07
CA ASP A 77 -44.18 -2.36 5.21
C ASP A 77 -43.42 -1.06 4.96
N ASN A 78 -42.07 -1.13 4.87
CA ASN A 78 -41.22 0.03 4.61
C ASN A 78 -40.31 -0.22 3.38
N SER A 79 -40.82 0.14 2.21
CA SER A 79 -40.12 -0.04 0.94
C SER A 79 -38.88 0.80 0.77
N ALA A 80 -38.62 1.80 1.62
CA ALA A 80 -37.37 2.55 1.65
C ALA A 80 -36.26 1.86 2.45
N LYS A 81 -36.64 0.82 3.21
CA LYS A 81 -35.70 0.08 4.05
C LYS A 81 -34.97 -1.00 3.24
N TRP A 82 -33.65 -0.94 3.23
CA TRP A 82 -32.80 -1.92 2.55
C TRP A 82 -31.51 -2.12 3.33
N GLN A 83 -30.85 -3.24 3.07
CA GLN A 83 -29.51 -3.52 3.55
C GLN A 83 -28.55 -3.63 2.37
N VAL A 84 -27.38 -3.05 2.51
CA VAL A 84 -26.26 -3.24 1.61
C VAL A 84 -25.12 -3.90 2.35
N SER A 85 -24.46 -4.83 1.71
CA SER A 85 -23.23 -5.42 2.22
C SER A 85 -22.18 -5.54 1.13
N SER A 86 -20.94 -5.53 1.53
CA SER A 86 -19.80 -5.84 0.70
C SER A 86 -18.67 -6.38 1.56
N TYR A 87 -17.56 -6.77 0.92
CA TYR A 87 -16.35 -7.21 1.61
C TYR A 87 -15.20 -6.26 1.30
N MET A 88 -14.23 -6.20 2.20
CA MET A 88 -13.01 -5.43 1.99
C MET A 88 -11.81 -6.08 2.67
N PHE A 89 -10.63 -5.75 2.18
CA PHE A 89 -9.38 -5.97 2.91
C PHE A 89 -9.20 -4.86 3.95
N SER A 90 -8.72 -5.20 5.14
CA SER A 90 -8.46 -4.23 6.19
C SER A 90 -7.12 -4.54 6.89
N PRO A 91 -6.11 -3.67 6.77
CA PRO A 91 -6.06 -2.46 5.94
C PRO A 91 -6.10 -2.74 4.43
N ALA A 92 -6.35 -1.71 3.62
CA ALA A 92 -6.45 -1.80 2.16
C ALA A 92 -5.41 -0.94 1.41
N ALA A 93 -4.42 -0.40 2.13
CA ALA A 93 -3.35 0.39 1.54
C ALA A 93 -2.02 0.12 2.27
N PHE A 94 -0.97 -0.10 1.48
CA PHE A 94 0.36 -0.44 1.93
C PHE A 94 1.42 0.33 1.15
N VAL A 95 2.59 0.53 1.75
CA VAL A 95 3.74 1.14 1.08
C VAL A 95 4.96 0.27 1.35
N VAL A 96 5.71 -0.04 0.29
CA VAL A 96 6.94 -0.85 0.35
C VAL A 96 8.00 -0.25 -0.58
N GLY A 97 9.24 -0.67 -0.44
CA GLY A 97 10.33 -0.35 -1.36
C GLY A 97 10.38 -1.29 -2.56
N GLN A 98 10.93 -0.82 -3.66
CA GLN A 98 11.25 -1.68 -4.79
C GLN A 98 12.28 -2.74 -4.39
N GLY A 99 12.00 -4.00 -4.71
CA GLY A 99 12.81 -5.16 -4.35
C GLY A 99 12.39 -5.83 -3.04
N ASP A 100 11.47 -5.24 -2.26
CA ASP A 100 10.99 -5.87 -1.03
C ASP A 100 10.28 -7.19 -1.32
N ALA A 101 10.56 -8.20 -0.48
CA ALA A 101 9.82 -9.46 -0.44
C ALA A 101 8.59 -9.29 0.47
N VAL A 102 7.41 -9.19 -0.12
CA VAL A 102 6.17 -8.85 0.57
C VAL A 102 5.35 -10.10 0.87
N THR A 103 4.87 -10.20 2.09
CA THR A 103 3.90 -11.21 2.52
C THR A 103 2.63 -10.52 3.04
N LEU A 104 1.50 -10.77 2.41
CA LEU A 104 0.17 -10.39 2.91
C LEU A 104 -0.39 -11.59 3.69
N ARG A 105 -0.23 -11.57 5.01
CA ARG A 105 -0.76 -12.60 5.89
C ARG A 105 -2.21 -12.28 6.22
N THR A 106 -3.12 -13.02 5.62
CA THR A 106 -4.53 -12.67 5.55
C THR A 106 -5.38 -13.62 6.35
N PHE A 107 -6.16 -13.11 7.29
CA PHE A 107 -7.18 -13.85 8.01
C PHE A 107 -8.57 -13.48 7.53
N VAL A 108 -9.36 -14.48 7.12
CA VAL A 108 -10.72 -14.28 6.59
C VAL A 108 -11.73 -14.39 7.71
N LEU A 109 -12.31 -13.26 8.12
CA LEU A 109 -13.33 -13.19 9.15
C LEU A 109 -14.72 -13.51 8.59
N ASN A 110 -15.02 -13.00 7.39
CA ASN A 110 -16.33 -13.08 6.77
C ASN A 110 -16.25 -13.53 5.31
N GLY A 111 -17.37 -14.05 4.80
CA GLY A 111 -17.50 -14.55 3.43
C GLY A 111 -17.14 -16.03 3.32
N ASP A 112 -17.79 -16.73 2.41
CA ASP A 112 -17.60 -18.17 2.25
C ASP A 112 -16.47 -18.51 1.28
N ASN A 113 -16.25 -17.64 0.28
CA ASN A 113 -15.26 -17.84 -0.78
C ASN A 113 -14.86 -16.48 -1.37
N HIS A 114 -13.56 -16.24 -1.47
CA HIS A 114 -13.00 -15.04 -2.12
C HIS A 114 -11.89 -15.48 -3.07
N ALA A 115 -12.18 -15.49 -4.37
CA ALA A 115 -11.16 -15.73 -5.39
C ALA A 115 -10.36 -14.42 -5.59
N THR A 116 -9.10 -14.43 -5.18
CA THR A 116 -8.24 -13.23 -5.17
C THR A 116 -7.00 -13.42 -6.02
N TRP A 117 -6.44 -12.32 -6.50
CA TRP A 117 -5.16 -12.25 -7.19
C TRP A 117 -4.54 -10.85 -7.05
N LEU A 118 -3.25 -10.77 -7.30
CA LEU A 118 -2.50 -9.53 -7.36
C LEU A 118 -2.22 -9.14 -8.81
N GLU A 119 -2.41 -7.87 -9.15
CA GLU A 119 -1.99 -7.27 -10.42
C GLU A 119 -0.83 -6.33 -10.21
N ALA A 120 0.18 -6.42 -11.07
CA ALA A 120 1.32 -5.52 -11.13
C ALA A 120 0.94 -4.15 -11.71
N PRO A 121 1.81 -3.13 -11.64
CA PRO A 121 1.53 -1.80 -12.18
C PRO A 121 1.20 -1.75 -13.67
N ASP A 122 1.68 -2.71 -14.44
CA ASP A 122 1.39 -2.86 -15.88
C ASP A 122 0.05 -3.57 -16.17
N GLY A 123 -0.67 -3.99 -15.12
CA GLY A 123 -1.95 -4.71 -15.21
C GLY A 123 -1.81 -6.22 -15.38
N SER A 124 -0.61 -6.77 -15.44
CA SER A 124 -0.39 -8.22 -15.50
C SER A 124 -0.65 -8.87 -14.15
N ARG A 125 -1.14 -10.12 -14.16
CA ARG A 125 -1.24 -10.92 -12.93
C ARG A 125 0.12 -11.35 -12.45
N VAL A 126 0.36 -11.16 -11.15
CA VAL A 126 1.57 -11.65 -10.49
C VAL A 126 1.44 -13.14 -10.26
N SER A 127 2.38 -13.91 -10.79
CA SER A 127 2.36 -15.37 -10.72
C SER A 127 2.43 -15.86 -9.27
N GLY A 128 1.63 -16.88 -8.94
CA GLY A 128 1.62 -17.50 -7.61
C GLY A 128 0.85 -16.72 -6.54
N THR A 129 0.10 -15.68 -6.92
CA THR A 129 -0.71 -14.88 -6.00
C THR A 129 -2.21 -15.18 -6.07
N ASP A 130 -2.62 -16.06 -6.98
CA ASP A 130 -4.01 -16.52 -7.06
C ASP A 130 -4.36 -17.38 -5.84
N GLU A 131 -5.40 -17.02 -5.10
CA GLU A 131 -5.83 -17.73 -3.90
C GLU A 131 -7.36 -17.75 -3.76
N ILE A 132 -7.90 -18.88 -3.30
CA ILE A 132 -9.31 -18.99 -2.92
C ILE A 132 -9.41 -19.00 -1.40
N MET A 133 -9.80 -17.88 -0.86
CA MET A 133 -9.82 -17.63 0.57
C MET A 133 -11.18 -17.94 1.19
N ASN A 134 -11.21 -18.77 2.22
CA ASN A 134 -12.42 -19.20 2.91
C ASN A 134 -12.43 -18.67 4.35
N ARG A 135 -13.62 -18.38 4.86
CA ARG A 135 -13.84 -17.89 6.22
C ARG A 135 -13.19 -18.77 7.29
N GLY A 136 -12.63 -18.15 8.30
CA GLY A 136 -11.97 -18.80 9.44
C GLY A 136 -10.60 -19.40 9.10
N ARG A 137 -10.00 -19.02 7.99
CA ARG A 137 -8.69 -19.49 7.53
C ARG A 137 -7.71 -18.33 7.42
N GLN A 138 -6.43 -18.66 7.57
CA GLN A 138 -5.32 -17.77 7.29
C GLN A 138 -4.63 -18.19 6.01
N TYR A 139 -4.24 -17.21 5.21
CA TYR A 139 -3.53 -17.36 3.95
C TYR A 139 -2.31 -16.44 3.92
N GLU A 140 -1.34 -16.77 3.09
CA GLU A 140 -0.18 -15.92 2.85
C GLU A 140 0.00 -15.76 1.34
N VAL A 141 -0.23 -14.54 0.86
CA VAL A 141 0.08 -14.15 -0.52
C VAL A 141 1.45 -13.50 -0.52
N ARG A 142 2.39 -14.09 -1.26
CA ARG A 142 3.77 -13.63 -1.32
C ARG A 142 4.13 -13.17 -2.71
N PHE A 143 4.87 -12.07 -2.80
CA PHE A 143 5.39 -11.55 -4.05
C PHE A 143 6.62 -10.68 -3.83
N GLU A 144 7.40 -10.46 -4.88
CA GLU A 144 8.48 -9.48 -4.91
C GLU A 144 7.95 -8.18 -5.53
N ALA A 145 8.22 -7.06 -4.87
CA ALA A 145 7.81 -5.73 -5.31
C ALA A 145 8.82 -5.19 -6.34
N ASP A 146 8.94 -5.85 -7.50
CA ASP A 146 10.00 -5.61 -8.49
C ASP A 146 9.77 -4.36 -9.36
N GLN A 147 8.52 -3.91 -9.51
CA GLN A 147 8.15 -2.75 -10.33
C GLN A 147 7.65 -1.59 -9.47
N PRO A 148 8.18 -0.38 -9.63
CA PRO A 148 7.61 0.81 -8.98
C PRO A 148 6.19 1.10 -9.49
N GLY A 149 5.33 1.56 -8.58
CA GLY A 149 3.94 1.89 -8.89
C GLY A 149 2.96 1.13 -8.02
N TYR A 150 1.70 1.08 -8.46
CA TYR A 150 0.63 0.46 -7.69
C TYR A 150 0.40 -0.99 -8.12
N TYR A 151 0.66 -1.91 -7.21
CA TYR A 151 0.09 -3.24 -7.28
C TYR A 151 -1.33 -3.19 -6.71
N THR A 152 -2.25 -3.94 -7.32
CA THR A 152 -3.65 -4.00 -6.88
C THR A 152 -4.04 -5.42 -6.56
N TRP A 153 -4.34 -5.68 -5.29
CA TRP A 153 -4.88 -6.96 -4.85
C TRP A 153 -6.40 -6.93 -4.93
N LYS A 154 -7.02 -7.89 -5.61
CA LYS A 154 -8.44 -7.88 -5.97
C LYS A 154 -9.14 -9.18 -5.61
N CYS A 155 -10.43 -9.07 -5.31
CA CYS A 155 -11.36 -10.21 -5.27
C CYS A 155 -12.23 -10.21 -6.54
N ALA A 156 -12.45 -11.37 -7.16
CA ALA A 156 -13.23 -11.48 -8.38
C ALA A 156 -14.67 -10.98 -8.21
N ASP A 157 -15.34 -11.44 -7.15
CA ASP A 157 -16.78 -11.23 -6.96
C ASP A 157 -17.12 -9.89 -6.28
N HIS A 158 -16.16 -9.30 -5.55
CA HIS A 158 -16.39 -8.13 -4.73
C HIS A 158 -15.53 -6.91 -5.13
N ASN A 159 -14.87 -6.95 -6.30
CA ASN A 159 -14.18 -5.78 -6.84
C ASN A 159 -15.21 -4.77 -7.37
N PRO A 160 -15.03 -3.44 -7.16
CA PRO A 160 -13.85 -2.78 -6.61
C PRO A 160 -13.82 -2.63 -5.08
N THR A 161 -14.89 -2.94 -4.36
CA THR A 161 -14.93 -2.72 -2.90
C THR A 161 -13.92 -3.59 -2.14
N MET A 162 -13.74 -4.85 -2.56
CA MET A 162 -12.71 -5.72 -2.02
C MET A 162 -11.46 -5.66 -2.90
N SER A 163 -10.75 -4.54 -2.78
CA SER A 163 -9.42 -4.36 -3.36
C SER A 163 -8.51 -3.67 -2.36
N ALA A 164 -7.20 -3.92 -2.49
CA ALA A 164 -6.16 -3.24 -1.73
C ALA A 164 -5.07 -2.75 -2.67
N GLN A 165 -4.42 -1.64 -2.31
CA GLN A 165 -3.35 -1.03 -3.09
C GLN A 165 -2.04 -1.13 -2.35
N ILE A 166 -1.00 -1.58 -3.02
CA ILE A 166 0.36 -1.61 -2.52
C ILE A 166 1.19 -0.66 -3.40
N LEU A 167 1.58 0.48 -2.84
CA LEU A 167 2.48 1.43 -3.50
C LEU A 167 3.92 0.96 -3.33
N VAL A 168 4.58 0.67 -4.43
CA VAL A 168 6.01 0.37 -4.48
C VAL A 168 6.78 1.63 -4.82
N LEU A 169 7.61 2.09 -3.89
CA LEU A 169 8.48 3.24 -4.08
C LEU A 169 9.75 2.80 -4.82
N PRO A 170 10.21 3.56 -5.83
CA PRO A 170 11.43 3.22 -6.53
C PRO A 170 12.64 3.30 -5.58
N THR A 171 13.60 2.40 -5.75
CA THR A 171 14.94 2.60 -5.21
C THR A 171 15.61 3.71 -6.00
N GLU A 172 16.13 4.73 -5.32
CA GLU A 172 16.93 5.76 -5.99
C GLU A 172 18.21 5.10 -6.52
N GLY A 173 18.39 5.16 -7.84
CA GLY A 173 19.57 4.71 -8.55
C GLY A 173 20.71 5.74 -8.51
#